data_c01aeda372aebe3a2f92fca445cfa6f1
#
_entry.id   c01aeda372aebe3a2f92fca445cfa6f1
#
_cell.length_a   1.000
_cell.length_b   1.000
_cell.length_c   1.000
_cell.angle_alpha   90.00
_cell.angle_beta   90.00
_cell.angle_gamma   90.00
#
_symmetry.space_group_name_H-M   'P 1'
#
loop_
_entity.id
_entity.type
_entity.pdbx_description
1 polymer ?
#
loop_
_entity_poly.entity_id
_entity_poly.type
_entity_poly.pdbx_seq_one_letter_code
_entity_poly.pdbx_strand_id
1 'polypeptide(L)'
;MALVHLRRIVVEGPIGVGKTALAQRLADHLRAATLFETPEDNPFLARFYEEPARYALPVQLRFLLQRAQRLAAWHKATQAGERIVADSFLPRDRLFAQLTLPADELALYDAMAQALALPQQRIDLVVCLQARAEDLLPRIAKRAVPYESGIDAEYLERICAAYGELFLYYDAAPTLIVDTAAFDPAGNDDDFRTLLARIDAMRGPRNSSS
;
A
#
# COMPACT_ATOMS: atom_id res chain seq x y z
N MET A 1 6.83 -25.23 -1.61
CA MET A 1 5.74 -24.63 -2.45
C MET A 1 4.59 -24.15 -1.58
N ALA A 2 4.91 -23.35 -0.59
CA ALA A 2 3.96 -23.01 0.50
C ALA A 2 2.85 -22.03 0.09
N LEU A 3 3.10 -21.07 -0.79
CA LEU A 3 2.20 -19.96 -1.09
C LEU A 3 1.38 -20.13 -2.39
N VAL A 4 1.21 -21.35 -2.89
CA VAL A 4 0.56 -21.62 -4.20
C VAL A 4 -0.89 -21.15 -4.26
N HIS A 5 -1.57 -21.08 -3.13
CA HIS A 5 -2.97 -20.66 -3.02
C HIS A 5 -3.15 -19.14 -3.02
N LEU A 6 -2.10 -18.38 -2.70
CA LEU A 6 -2.16 -16.91 -2.71
C LEU A 6 -1.95 -16.40 -4.13
N ARG A 7 -2.96 -15.78 -4.67
CA ARG A 7 -2.92 -15.22 -6.03
C ARG A 7 -2.91 -13.70 -6.05
N ARG A 8 -3.42 -13.05 -5.00
CA ARG A 8 -3.66 -11.62 -4.93
C ARG A 8 -3.07 -11.08 -3.65
N ILE A 9 -1.84 -10.62 -3.71
CA ILE A 9 -1.09 -10.12 -2.56
C ILE A 9 -0.93 -8.61 -2.70
N VAL A 10 -1.16 -7.90 -1.60
CA VAL A 10 -0.88 -6.47 -1.50
C VAL A 10 0.18 -6.24 -0.44
N VAL A 11 1.18 -5.44 -0.75
CA VAL A 11 2.16 -4.93 0.22
C VAL A 11 1.83 -3.48 0.51
N GLU A 12 1.54 -3.17 1.76
CA GLU A 12 1.08 -1.84 2.16
C GLU A 12 1.87 -1.30 3.36
N GLY A 13 1.77 0.00 3.63
CA GLY A 13 2.43 0.69 4.75
C GLY A 13 2.81 2.13 4.41
N PRO A 14 3.38 2.90 5.36
CA PRO A 14 3.70 4.31 5.19
C PRO A 14 4.77 4.59 4.12
N ILE A 15 4.97 5.88 3.80
CA ILE A 15 5.99 6.34 2.86
C ILE A 15 7.38 5.93 3.38
N GLY A 16 8.25 5.44 2.49
CA GLY A 16 9.62 5.06 2.84
C GLY A 16 9.80 3.69 3.50
N VAL A 17 8.71 2.94 3.80
CA VAL A 17 8.80 1.66 4.53
C VAL A 17 9.32 0.48 3.70
N GLY A 18 9.42 0.62 2.36
CA GLY A 18 9.96 -0.43 1.49
C GLY A 18 8.93 -1.28 0.75
N LYS A 19 7.67 -0.81 0.61
CA LYS A 19 6.57 -1.52 -0.07
C LYS A 19 6.94 -2.11 -1.43
N THR A 20 7.35 -1.23 -2.34
CA THR A 20 7.62 -1.61 -3.74
C THR A 20 8.77 -2.61 -3.84
N ALA A 21 9.82 -2.46 -3.03
CA ALA A 21 10.95 -3.38 -3.00
C ALA A 21 10.52 -4.79 -2.53
N LEU A 22 9.75 -4.86 -1.44
CA LEU A 22 9.23 -6.15 -0.97
C LEU A 22 8.21 -6.74 -1.96
N ALA A 23 7.33 -5.93 -2.53
CA ALA A 23 6.35 -6.38 -3.51
C ALA A 23 7.03 -6.96 -4.76
N GLN A 24 8.09 -6.32 -5.25
CA GLN A 24 8.89 -6.85 -6.36
C GLN A 24 9.52 -8.20 -5.99
N ARG A 25 10.14 -8.29 -4.81
CA ARG A 25 10.77 -9.52 -4.34
C ARG A 25 9.79 -10.68 -4.19
N LEU A 26 8.59 -10.41 -3.66
CA LEU A 26 7.50 -11.39 -3.59
C LEU A 26 7.01 -11.80 -4.98
N ALA A 27 6.88 -10.84 -5.90
CA ALA A 27 6.45 -11.11 -7.27
C ALA A 27 7.45 -12.03 -8.00
N ASP A 28 8.75 -11.75 -7.88
CA ASP A 28 9.82 -12.57 -8.46
C ASP A 28 9.80 -14.00 -7.89
N HIS A 29 9.70 -14.12 -6.56
CA HIS A 29 9.63 -15.42 -5.89
C HIS A 29 8.41 -16.24 -6.31
N LEU A 30 7.26 -15.60 -6.47
CA LEU A 30 5.99 -16.23 -6.80
C LEU A 30 5.73 -16.33 -8.30
N ARG A 31 6.59 -15.76 -9.15
CA ARG A 31 6.38 -15.59 -10.59
C ARG A 31 5.04 -14.93 -10.88
N ALA A 32 4.78 -13.82 -10.19
CA ALA A 32 3.54 -13.06 -10.26
C ALA A 32 3.71 -11.81 -11.11
N ALA A 33 2.63 -11.36 -11.73
CA ALA A 33 2.56 -10.04 -12.34
C ALA A 33 2.58 -8.95 -11.24
N THR A 34 3.11 -7.78 -11.56
CA THR A 34 3.19 -6.64 -10.66
C THR A 34 2.23 -5.54 -11.07
N LEU A 35 1.61 -4.89 -10.08
CA LEU A 35 0.79 -3.69 -10.26
C LEU A 35 1.24 -2.63 -9.25
N PHE A 36 2.26 -1.85 -9.63
CA PHE A 36 2.85 -0.84 -8.75
C PHE A 36 2.30 0.55 -9.03
N GLU A 37 2.36 1.38 -8.01
CA GLU A 37 2.09 2.80 -8.14
C GLU A 37 3.21 3.51 -8.89
N THR A 38 2.81 4.55 -9.61
CA THR A 38 3.70 5.50 -10.27
C THR A 38 3.36 6.90 -9.75
N PRO A 39 3.80 7.25 -8.51
CA PRO A 39 3.49 8.55 -7.92
C PRO A 39 3.99 9.72 -8.79
N GLU A 40 5.08 9.53 -9.51
CA GLU A 40 5.68 10.46 -10.46
C GLU A 40 4.73 10.86 -11.62
N ASP A 41 3.76 10.02 -11.95
CA ASP A 41 2.72 10.32 -12.95
C ASP A 41 1.65 11.29 -12.42
N ASN A 42 1.73 11.69 -11.14
CA ASN A 42 0.84 12.70 -10.57
C ASN A 42 1.46 14.09 -10.69
N PRO A 43 1.01 14.93 -11.64
CA PRO A 43 1.63 16.23 -11.91
C PRO A 43 1.45 17.25 -10.79
N PHE A 44 0.59 16.95 -9.82
CA PHE A 44 0.33 17.81 -8.67
C PHE A 44 1.17 17.46 -7.45
N LEU A 45 1.83 16.29 -7.43
CA LEU A 45 2.46 15.76 -6.21
C LEU A 45 3.61 16.66 -5.71
N ALA A 46 4.49 17.12 -6.57
CA ALA A 46 5.56 18.03 -6.18
C ALA A 46 5.00 19.36 -5.60
N ARG A 47 4.00 19.92 -6.28
CA ARG A 47 3.34 21.15 -5.82
C ARG A 47 2.58 20.98 -4.51
N PHE A 48 2.05 19.78 -4.25
CA PHE A 48 1.39 19.49 -2.99
C PHE A 48 2.35 19.62 -1.82
N TYR A 49 3.58 19.12 -1.93
CA TYR A 49 4.55 19.28 -0.84
C TYR A 49 5.04 20.72 -0.64
N GLU A 50 4.95 21.57 -1.69
CA GLU A 50 5.27 23.01 -1.60
C GLU A 50 4.10 23.83 -1.05
N GLU A 51 2.89 23.59 -1.52
CA GLU A 51 1.66 24.31 -1.17
C GLU A 51 0.51 23.34 -0.86
N PRO A 52 0.54 22.64 0.30
CA PRO A 52 -0.43 21.57 0.60
C PRO A 52 -1.89 22.03 0.52
N ALA A 53 -2.22 23.20 1.09
CA ALA A 53 -3.58 23.73 1.09
C ALA A 53 -4.17 23.96 -0.30
N ARG A 54 -3.32 24.19 -1.31
CA ARG A 54 -3.77 24.47 -2.67
C ARG A 54 -3.89 23.22 -3.54
N TYR A 55 -3.02 22.23 -3.29
CA TYR A 55 -2.89 21.10 -4.19
C TYR A 55 -3.35 19.77 -3.57
N ALA A 56 -3.82 19.75 -2.32
CA ALA A 56 -4.28 18.54 -1.67
C ALA A 56 -5.41 17.87 -2.46
N LEU A 57 -6.50 18.58 -2.77
CA LEU A 57 -7.61 18.01 -3.53
C LEU A 57 -7.21 17.55 -4.94
N PRO A 58 -6.49 18.34 -5.77
CA PRO A 58 -5.99 17.89 -7.06
C PRO A 58 -5.13 16.62 -6.99
N VAL A 59 -4.24 16.51 -6.00
CA VAL A 59 -3.40 15.32 -5.78
C VAL A 59 -4.26 14.11 -5.47
N GLN A 60 -5.20 14.21 -4.52
CA GLN A 60 -6.03 13.09 -4.10
C GLN A 60 -6.96 12.61 -5.23
N LEU A 61 -7.56 13.53 -5.98
CA LEU A 61 -8.38 13.18 -7.15
C LEU A 61 -7.56 12.51 -8.25
N ARG A 62 -6.33 12.95 -8.50
CA ARG A 62 -5.45 12.29 -9.47
C ARG A 62 -5.09 10.88 -9.03
N PHE A 63 -4.76 10.68 -7.76
CA PHE A 63 -4.52 9.34 -7.22
C PHE A 63 -5.76 8.44 -7.33
N LEU A 64 -6.94 8.95 -7.01
CA LEU A 64 -8.19 8.21 -7.15
C LEU A 64 -8.41 7.72 -8.59
N LEU A 65 -8.16 8.56 -9.60
CA LEU A 65 -8.25 8.16 -11.02
C LEU A 65 -7.20 7.13 -11.40
N GLN A 66 -5.96 7.28 -10.94
CA GLN A 66 -4.91 6.27 -11.18
C GLN A 66 -5.29 4.94 -10.53
N ARG A 67 -5.88 4.97 -9.34
CA ARG A 67 -6.36 3.78 -8.64
C ARG A 67 -7.46 3.08 -9.41
N ALA A 68 -8.42 3.82 -9.94
CA ALA A 68 -9.47 3.25 -10.78
C ALA A 68 -8.91 2.48 -11.97
N GLN A 69 -7.90 3.04 -12.65
CA GLN A 69 -7.21 2.39 -13.77
C GLN A 69 -6.48 1.11 -13.34
N ARG A 70 -5.75 1.15 -12.20
CA ARG A 70 -5.05 -0.03 -11.67
C ARG A 70 -6.02 -1.12 -11.21
N LEU A 71 -7.14 -0.73 -10.63
CA LEU A 71 -8.16 -1.69 -10.21
C LEU A 71 -8.79 -2.40 -11.41
N ALA A 72 -8.98 -1.72 -12.55
CA ALA A 72 -9.40 -2.34 -13.79
C ALA A 72 -8.36 -3.38 -14.29
N ALA A 73 -7.06 -3.04 -14.25
CA ALA A 73 -5.98 -3.97 -14.57
C ALA A 73 -5.94 -5.17 -13.61
N TRP A 74 -6.12 -4.93 -12.30
CA TRP A 74 -6.22 -5.97 -11.28
C TRP A 74 -7.35 -6.97 -11.58
N HIS A 75 -8.54 -6.47 -11.91
CA HIS A 75 -9.66 -7.33 -12.25
C HIS A 75 -9.42 -8.14 -13.53
N LYS A 76 -8.86 -7.52 -14.56
CA LYS A 76 -8.50 -8.21 -15.80
C LYS A 76 -7.52 -9.35 -15.54
N ALA A 77 -6.43 -9.10 -14.82
CA ALA A 77 -5.45 -10.12 -14.48
C ALA A 77 -6.04 -11.22 -13.57
N THR A 78 -6.90 -10.85 -12.61
CA THR A 78 -7.61 -11.80 -11.75
C THR A 78 -8.52 -12.73 -12.56
N GLN A 79 -9.27 -12.20 -13.55
CA GLN A 79 -10.12 -12.98 -14.44
C GLN A 79 -9.32 -13.92 -15.34
N ALA A 80 -8.13 -13.50 -15.77
CA ALA A 80 -7.18 -14.35 -16.50
C ALA A 80 -6.54 -15.46 -15.64
N GLY A 81 -6.81 -15.48 -14.32
CA GLY A 81 -6.23 -16.43 -13.39
C GLY A 81 -4.76 -16.16 -13.07
N GLU A 82 -4.26 -14.97 -13.35
CA GLU A 82 -2.89 -14.58 -13.06
C GLU A 82 -2.67 -14.40 -11.54
N ARG A 83 -1.43 -14.62 -11.11
CA ARG A 83 -0.99 -14.23 -9.78
C ARG A 83 -0.50 -12.78 -9.84
N ILE A 84 -0.89 -11.98 -8.83
CA ILE A 84 -0.60 -10.55 -8.80
C ILE A 84 0.00 -10.18 -7.44
N VAL A 85 1.05 -9.38 -7.45
CA VAL A 85 1.54 -8.65 -6.28
C VAL A 85 1.46 -7.16 -6.58
N ALA A 86 0.85 -6.40 -5.67
CA ALA A 86 0.69 -4.95 -5.81
C ALA A 86 1.22 -4.22 -4.58
N ASP A 87 1.66 -2.99 -4.75
CA ASP A 87 1.95 -2.05 -3.67
C ASP A 87 0.87 -0.96 -3.57
N SER A 88 -0.33 -1.27 -4.04
CA SER A 88 -1.46 -0.36 -4.10
C SER A 88 -2.72 -0.98 -3.52
N PHE A 89 -3.38 -0.21 -2.65
CA PHE A 89 -4.45 -0.65 -1.77
C PHE A 89 -5.58 0.37 -1.74
N LEU A 90 -6.79 -0.01 -2.13
CA LEU A 90 -7.90 0.92 -2.28
C LEU A 90 -8.24 1.72 -1.00
N PRO A 91 -8.31 1.12 0.20
CA PRO A 91 -8.60 1.85 1.43
C PRO A 91 -7.58 2.96 1.77
N ARG A 92 -6.35 2.86 1.28
CA ARG A 92 -5.32 3.88 1.49
C ARG A 92 -5.68 5.25 0.92
N ASP A 93 -6.37 5.29 -0.20
CA ASP A 93 -6.69 6.57 -0.85
C ASP A 93 -7.53 7.46 0.06
N ARG A 94 -8.55 6.88 0.70
CA ARG A 94 -9.38 7.61 1.64
C ARG A 94 -8.61 8.03 2.90
N LEU A 95 -7.66 7.20 3.37
CA LEU A 95 -6.76 7.56 4.48
C LEU A 95 -5.99 8.85 4.17
N PHE A 96 -5.33 8.93 3.01
CA PHE A 96 -4.60 10.13 2.61
C PHE A 96 -5.52 11.34 2.37
N ALA A 97 -6.70 11.13 1.79
CA ALA A 97 -7.70 12.20 1.66
C ALA A 97 -8.11 12.76 3.04
N GLN A 98 -8.38 11.89 4.02
CA GLN A 98 -8.70 12.30 5.40
C GLN A 98 -7.58 13.05 6.10
N LEU A 99 -6.32 12.71 5.83
CA LEU A 99 -5.17 13.38 6.42
C LEU A 99 -4.89 14.77 5.85
N THR A 100 -5.31 15.01 4.60
CA THR A 100 -4.85 16.17 3.83
C THR A 100 -5.96 17.15 3.43
N LEU A 101 -7.23 16.71 3.38
CA LEU A 101 -8.34 17.53 2.92
C LEU A 101 -9.15 18.12 4.09
N PRO A 102 -9.56 19.38 4.00
CA PRO A 102 -10.59 19.94 4.87
C PRO A 102 -11.95 19.24 4.63
N ALA A 103 -12.89 19.41 5.54
CA ALA A 103 -14.13 18.62 5.57
C ALA A 103 -14.98 18.75 4.30
N ASP A 104 -15.08 19.93 3.71
CA ASP A 104 -15.84 20.21 2.48
C ASP A 104 -15.17 19.57 1.25
N GLU A 105 -13.85 19.65 1.13
CA GLU A 105 -13.09 18.98 0.06
C GLU A 105 -13.10 17.45 0.22
N LEU A 106 -13.05 16.94 1.45
CA LEU A 106 -13.18 15.51 1.73
C LEU A 106 -14.56 15.00 1.33
N ALA A 107 -15.63 15.77 1.60
CA ALA A 107 -16.97 15.41 1.16
C ALA A 107 -17.08 15.35 -0.38
N LEU A 108 -16.44 16.28 -1.10
CA LEU A 108 -16.37 16.26 -2.55
C LEU A 108 -15.56 15.03 -3.06
N TYR A 109 -14.42 14.75 -2.44
CA TYR A 109 -13.63 13.55 -2.74
C TYR A 109 -14.44 12.26 -2.57
N ASP A 110 -15.14 12.11 -1.44
CA ASP A 110 -15.97 10.94 -1.15
C ASP A 110 -17.13 10.80 -2.17
N ALA A 111 -17.77 11.91 -2.58
CA ALA A 111 -18.79 11.91 -3.63
C ALA A 111 -18.24 11.45 -4.99
N MET A 112 -17.03 11.90 -5.37
CA MET A 112 -16.38 11.48 -6.61
C MET A 112 -15.95 10.01 -6.56
N ALA A 113 -15.41 9.54 -5.42
CA ALA A 113 -15.06 8.14 -5.21
C ALA A 113 -16.30 7.23 -5.33
N GLN A 114 -17.43 7.66 -4.77
CA GLN A 114 -18.71 6.96 -4.87
C GLN A 114 -19.23 6.94 -6.32
N ALA A 115 -19.15 8.06 -7.04
CA ALA A 115 -19.59 8.15 -8.44
C ALA A 115 -18.77 7.26 -9.38
N LEU A 116 -17.51 7.00 -9.09
CA LEU A 116 -16.67 6.06 -9.84
C LEU A 116 -17.12 4.61 -9.64
N ALA A 117 -17.89 4.31 -8.60
CA ALA A 117 -18.42 2.98 -8.29
C ALA A 117 -17.36 1.87 -8.40
N LEU A 118 -16.18 2.12 -7.82
CA LEU A 118 -15.04 1.20 -7.95
C LEU A 118 -15.39 -0.17 -7.37
N PRO A 119 -15.17 -1.26 -8.12
CA PRO A 119 -15.44 -2.59 -7.63
C PRO A 119 -14.50 -2.96 -6.49
N GLN A 120 -14.97 -3.82 -5.58
CA GLN A 120 -14.16 -4.28 -4.46
C GLN A 120 -12.88 -5.01 -4.93
N GLN A 121 -11.74 -4.62 -4.41
CA GLN A 121 -10.48 -5.30 -4.62
C GLN A 121 -10.43 -6.57 -3.76
N ARG A 122 -10.63 -7.74 -4.38
CA ARG A 122 -10.47 -9.01 -3.66
C ARG A 122 -8.99 -9.31 -3.45
N ILE A 123 -8.58 -9.47 -2.19
CA ILE A 123 -7.19 -9.69 -1.77
C ILE A 123 -7.13 -11.00 -0.98
N ASP A 124 -6.10 -11.81 -1.21
CA ASP A 124 -5.88 -13.06 -0.48
C ASP A 124 -4.96 -12.85 0.73
N LEU A 125 -4.10 -11.83 0.67
CA LEU A 125 -3.18 -11.45 1.75
C LEU A 125 -2.78 -9.99 1.62
N VAL A 126 -2.80 -9.28 2.73
CA VAL A 126 -2.12 -7.98 2.89
C VAL A 126 -0.86 -8.18 3.75
N VAL A 127 0.29 -7.74 3.28
CA VAL A 127 1.51 -7.60 4.07
C VAL A 127 1.64 -6.13 4.43
N CYS A 128 1.31 -5.78 5.66
CA CYS A 128 1.37 -4.42 6.16
C CYS A 128 2.73 -4.17 6.82
N LEU A 129 3.57 -3.38 6.18
CA LEU A 129 4.84 -2.94 6.72
C LEU A 129 4.63 -1.76 7.67
N GLN A 130 5.25 -1.81 8.82
CA GLN A 130 5.23 -0.73 9.82
C GLN A 130 6.65 -0.32 10.20
N ALA A 131 6.83 0.95 10.50
CA ALA A 131 8.02 1.52 11.13
C ALA A 131 7.64 2.86 11.76
N ARG A 132 8.48 3.38 12.66
CA ARG A 132 8.32 4.71 13.23
C ARG A 132 8.79 5.77 12.24
N ALA A 133 8.24 6.98 12.35
CA ALA A 133 8.63 8.10 11.47
C ALA A 133 10.14 8.38 11.51
N GLU A 134 10.77 8.26 12.70
CA GLU A 134 12.21 8.42 12.87
C GLU A 134 13.06 7.41 12.11
N ASP A 135 12.54 6.20 11.87
CA ASP A 135 13.22 5.19 11.06
C ASP A 135 13.00 5.41 9.55
N LEU A 136 11.90 6.05 9.17
CA LEU A 136 11.52 6.26 7.77
C LEU A 136 12.16 7.52 7.17
N LEU A 137 12.31 8.59 7.93
CA LEU A 137 12.92 9.84 7.45
C LEU A 137 14.31 9.63 6.83
N PRO A 138 15.26 8.91 7.46
CA PRO A 138 16.54 8.63 6.83
C PRO A 138 16.44 7.79 5.55
N ARG A 139 15.44 6.88 5.47
CA ARG A 139 15.21 6.06 4.27
C ARG A 139 14.68 6.91 3.11
N ILE A 140 13.76 7.83 3.38
CA ILE A 140 13.21 8.79 2.43
C ILE A 140 14.34 9.71 1.92
N ALA A 141 15.12 10.29 2.83
CA ALA A 141 16.25 11.14 2.48
C ALA A 141 17.30 10.40 1.62
N LYS A 142 17.63 9.16 1.95
CA LYS A 142 18.57 8.32 1.20
C LYS A 142 18.06 7.99 -0.21
N ARG A 143 16.75 7.81 -0.38
CA ARG A 143 16.14 7.55 -1.69
C ARG A 143 16.22 8.76 -2.62
N ALA A 144 16.33 9.96 -2.06
CA ALA A 144 16.54 11.24 -2.75
C ALA A 144 15.55 11.53 -3.88
N VAL A 145 14.28 11.16 -3.69
CA VAL A 145 13.21 11.48 -4.65
C VAL A 145 12.87 12.98 -4.52
N PRO A 146 12.98 13.78 -5.58
CA PRO A 146 12.92 15.24 -5.47
C PRO A 146 11.63 15.77 -4.82
N TYR A 147 10.46 15.22 -5.16
CA TYR A 147 9.19 15.67 -4.61
C TYR A 147 8.97 15.25 -3.14
N GLU A 148 9.76 14.34 -2.60
CA GLU A 148 9.66 13.89 -1.21
C GLU A 148 10.47 14.76 -0.24
N SER A 149 11.26 15.70 -0.74
CA SER A 149 12.09 16.60 0.09
C SER A 149 11.26 17.49 1.05
N GLY A 150 9.97 17.67 0.77
CA GLY A 150 9.04 18.41 1.62
C GLY A 150 8.34 17.57 2.70
N ILE A 151 8.65 16.27 2.82
CA ILE A 151 8.07 15.40 3.85
C ILE A 151 8.76 15.69 5.18
N ASP A 152 8.02 16.24 6.13
CA ASP A 152 8.50 16.46 7.49
C ASP A 152 8.12 15.33 8.46
N ALA A 153 8.68 15.40 9.67
CA ALA A 153 8.46 14.40 10.72
C ALA A 153 7.01 14.34 11.16
N GLU A 154 6.36 15.49 11.34
CA GLU A 154 4.98 15.57 11.82
C GLU A 154 4.00 14.93 10.85
N TYR A 155 4.15 15.24 9.56
CA TYR A 155 3.32 14.64 8.52
C TYR A 155 3.51 13.11 8.46
N LEU A 156 4.75 12.65 8.57
CA LEU A 156 5.06 11.22 8.54
C LEU A 156 4.54 10.48 9.78
N GLU A 157 4.61 11.09 10.97
CA GLU A 157 4.00 10.57 12.19
C GLU A 157 2.49 10.40 12.06
N ARG A 158 1.82 11.40 11.50
CA ARG A 158 0.38 11.34 11.22
C ARG A 158 0.04 10.22 10.24
N ILE A 159 0.84 10.01 9.20
CA ILE A 159 0.68 8.89 8.27
C ILE A 159 0.86 7.56 9.01
N CYS A 160 1.92 7.39 9.80
CA CYS A 160 2.16 6.15 10.54
C CYS A 160 1.01 5.82 11.50
N ALA A 161 0.51 6.82 12.24
CA ALA A 161 -0.64 6.66 13.14
C ALA A 161 -1.91 6.25 12.37
N ALA A 162 -2.19 6.89 11.23
CA ALA A 162 -3.35 6.57 10.40
C ALA A 162 -3.29 5.16 9.81
N TYR A 163 -2.10 4.69 9.42
CA TYR A 163 -1.92 3.29 9.02
C TYR A 163 -2.16 2.32 10.18
N GLY A 164 -1.69 2.65 11.38
CA GLY A 164 -1.97 1.87 12.59
C GLY A 164 -3.47 1.73 12.84
N GLU A 165 -4.21 2.85 12.75
CA GLU A 165 -5.66 2.86 12.91
C GLU A 165 -6.37 2.09 11.80
N LEU A 166 -6.00 2.29 10.54
CA LEU A 166 -6.58 1.55 9.40
C LEU A 166 -6.48 0.04 9.62
N PHE A 167 -5.29 -0.45 9.96
CA PHE A 167 -5.07 -1.89 10.09
C PHE A 167 -5.54 -2.48 11.43
N LEU A 168 -5.89 -1.66 12.41
CA LEU A 168 -6.59 -2.10 13.62
C LEU A 168 -8.03 -2.56 13.32
N TYR A 169 -8.68 -1.94 12.34
CA TYR A 169 -10.07 -2.21 11.98
C TYR A 169 -10.24 -2.94 10.63
N TYR A 170 -9.15 -3.15 9.88
CA TYR A 170 -9.23 -3.81 8.58
C TYR A 170 -9.40 -5.32 8.71
N ASP A 171 -10.52 -5.84 8.21
CA ASP A 171 -10.90 -7.26 8.28
C ASP A 171 -11.26 -7.88 6.91
N ALA A 172 -11.19 -7.10 5.83
CA ALA A 172 -11.60 -7.56 4.49
C ALA A 172 -10.66 -8.59 3.86
N ALA A 173 -9.43 -8.76 4.40
CA ALA A 173 -8.50 -9.81 3.99
C ALA A 173 -7.55 -10.16 5.14
N PRO A 174 -7.00 -11.41 5.16
CA PRO A 174 -5.93 -11.77 6.07
C PRO A 174 -4.77 -10.77 5.99
N THR A 175 -4.30 -10.29 7.13
CA THR A 175 -3.24 -9.29 7.19
C THR A 175 -2.07 -9.77 8.04
N LEU A 176 -0.86 -9.71 7.50
CA LEU A 176 0.39 -9.90 8.23
C LEU A 176 1.03 -8.55 8.49
N ILE A 177 1.09 -8.15 9.76
CA ILE A 177 1.78 -6.94 10.18
C ILE A 177 3.26 -7.26 10.40
N VAL A 178 4.13 -6.44 9.82
CA VAL A 178 5.59 -6.61 9.81
C VAL A 178 6.26 -5.31 10.25
N ASP A 179 6.89 -5.31 11.40
CA ASP A 179 7.74 -4.21 11.86
C ASP A 179 9.08 -4.29 11.12
N THR A 180 9.46 -3.20 10.44
CA THR A 180 10.69 -3.11 9.64
C THR A 180 11.81 -2.35 10.34
N ALA A 181 11.73 -2.09 11.65
CA ALA A 181 12.80 -1.44 12.40
C ALA A 181 14.06 -2.32 12.48
N ALA A 182 13.88 -3.61 12.79
CA ALA A 182 14.95 -4.59 12.90
C ALA A 182 14.80 -5.80 11.96
N PHE A 183 13.84 -5.74 11.02
CA PHE A 183 13.52 -6.83 10.12
C PHE A 183 13.36 -6.29 8.70
N ASP A 184 14.27 -6.65 7.81
CA ASP A 184 14.33 -6.14 6.43
C ASP A 184 14.09 -7.24 5.38
N PRO A 185 12.84 -7.69 5.21
CA PRO A 185 12.53 -8.73 4.23
C PRO A 185 12.67 -8.26 2.77
N ALA A 186 12.84 -6.96 2.53
CA ALA A 186 13.11 -6.43 1.20
C ALA A 186 14.58 -6.56 0.81
N GLY A 187 15.52 -6.31 1.74
CA GLY A 187 16.96 -6.29 1.48
C GLY A 187 17.73 -7.50 2.01
N ASN A 188 17.19 -8.27 2.96
CA ASN A 188 17.87 -9.39 3.61
C ASN A 188 17.22 -10.74 3.24
N ASP A 189 18.06 -11.74 2.86
CA ASP A 189 17.57 -13.05 2.42
C ASP A 189 17.02 -13.90 3.55
N ASP A 190 17.59 -13.82 4.75
CA ASP A 190 17.13 -14.58 5.91
C ASP A 190 15.79 -14.02 6.41
N ASP A 191 15.66 -12.71 6.44
CA ASP A 191 14.41 -12.05 6.79
C ASP A 191 13.32 -12.36 5.77
N PHE A 192 13.65 -12.38 4.48
CA PHE A 192 12.69 -12.77 3.44
C PHE A 192 12.22 -14.22 3.61
N ARG A 193 13.13 -15.15 3.88
CA ARG A 193 12.76 -16.56 4.18
C ARG A 193 11.86 -16.65 5.41
N THR A 194 12.17 -15.88 6.45
CA THR A 194 11.35 -15.78 7.66
C THR A 194 9.98 -15.22 7.36
N LEU A 195 9.87 -14.17 6.53
CA LEU A 195 8.59 -13.63 6.07
C LEU A 195 7.75 -14.71 5.36
N LEU A 196 8.34 -15.44 4.42
CA LEU A 196 7.65 -16.50 3.70
C LEU A 196 7.13 -17.60 4.66
N ALA A 197 7.92 -17.98 5.66
CA ALA A 197 7.51 -18.93 6.68
C ALA A 197 6.34 -18.39 7.53
N ARG A 198 6.36 -17.10 7.91
CA ARG A 198 5.24 -16.46 8.63
C ARG A 198 3.97 -16.44 7.79
N ILE A 199 4.05 -16.12 6.52
CA ILE A 199 2.90 -16.14 5.60
C ILE A 199 2.34 -17.56 5.47
N ASP A 200 3.20 -18.57 5.37
CA ASP A 200 2.75 -19.97 5.29
C ASP A 200 2.07 -20.45 6.57
N ALA A 201 2.53 -19.99 7.73
CA ALA A 201 1.95 -20.30 9.03
C ALA A 201 0.58 -19.64 9.29
N MET A 202 0.20 -18.59 8.53
CA MET A 202 -1.12 -17.95 8.62
C MET A 202 -2.27 -18.83 8.11
N ARG A 203 -2.00 -20.01 7.55
CA ARG A 203 -3.03 -20.97 7.21
C ARG A 203 -3.74 -21.42 8.48
N GLY A 204 -4.99 -20.97 8.66
CA GLY A 204 -5.86 -21.46 9.70
C GLY A 204 -5.97 -23.01 9.68
N PRO A 205 -6.47 -23.64 10.77
CA PRO A 205 -6.59 -25.09 10.83
C PRO A 205 -7.37 -25.59 9.61
N ARG A 206 -6.80 -26.51 8.86
CA ARG A 206 -7.51 -27.23 7.82
C ARG A 206 -8.72 -27.86 8.48
N ASN A 207 -9.93 -27.46 8.13
CA ASN A 207 -11.10 -28.27 8.44
C ASN A 207 -10.90 -29.61 7.73
N SER A 208 -10.39 -30.57 8.46
CA SER A 208 -10.47 -31.99 8.13
C SER A 208 -11.94 -32.37 8.31
N SER A 209 -12.75 -32.10 7.29
CA SER A 209 -14.06 -32.75 7.18
C SER A 209 -13.80 -34.20 6.84
N SER A 210 -14.07 -35.06 7.81
CA SER A 210 -14.18 -36.52 7.66
C SER A 210 -15.30 -36.89 6.69
#